data_115a0495cc28665a57d4a81b144e9398
#
_entry.id   115a0495cc28665a57d4a81b144e9398
#
_cell.length_a   1.000
_cell.length_b   1.000
_cell.length_c   1.000
_cell.angle_alpha   90.00
_cell.angle_beta   90.00
_cell.angle_gamma   90.00
#
_symmetry.space_group_name_H-M   'P 1'
#
loop_
_entity.id
_entity.type
_entity.pdbx_description
1 polymer ?
#
loop_
_entity_poly.entity_id
_entity_poly.type
_entity_poly.pdbx_seq_one_letter_code
_entity_poly.pdbx_strand_id
1 'polypeptide(L)'
;MITETLNNLLHQTAFFNLDWGNYVMIAVACFFLYLAIKHEFEPLLLVPIAFGMLLVNIYPDIMAEPYTDVQGLEHAGGLFYYFFTLDEWSILPSLIFMGVGAMTDFGPLIANPISFIMGAAAQLGIYLAYFFAIFMGFNGREAAAISIIGGADGPTSIFLLNKLGQQHLMGPIAVAAYSYICLLYTSDAADEL
;
A
#
# COMPACT_ATOMS: atom_id res chain seq x y z
N MET A 1 45.42 -10.61 1.96
CA MET A 1 44.91 -9.58 2.90
C MET A 1 43.98 -8.58 2.21
N ILE A 2 44.43 -7.68 1.32
CA ILE A 2 43.55 -6.71 0.63
C ILE A 2 42.49 -7.41 -0.26
N THR A 3 42.89 -8.40 -1.04
CA THR A 3 42.00 -9.21 -1.88
C THR A 3 40.98 -10.03 -1.08
N GLU A 4 41.36 -10.55 0.05
CA GLU A 4 40.48 -11.27 0.97
C GLU A 4 39.49 -10.32 1.64
N THR A 5 39.96 -9.13 2.05
CA THR A 5 39.08 -8.10 2.62
C THR A 5 38.07 -7.59 1.60
N LEU A 6 38.50 -7.38 0.34
CA LEU A 6 37.61 -7.01 -0.75
C LEU A 6 36.59 -8.11 -1.07
N ASN A 7 37.04 -9.37 -1.08
CA ASN A 7 36.15 -10.50 -1.32
C ASN A 7 35.14 -10.68 -0.19
N ASN A 8 35.58 -10.52 1.07
CA ASN A 8 34.68 -10.54 2.22
C ASN A 8 33.66 -9.37 2.20
N LEU A 9 34.10 -8.18 1.82
CA LEU A 9 33.21 -7.04 1.64
C LEU A 9 32.20 -7.28 0.51
N LEU A 10 32.63 -7.85 -0.60
CA LEU A 10 31.73 -8.21 -1.71
C LEU A 10 30.71 -9.27 -1.29
N HIS A 11 31.12 -10.30 -0.53
CA HIS A 11 30.19 -11.32 -0.02
C HIS A 11 29.31 -10.83 1.15
N GLN A 12 29.68 -9.76 1.83
CA GLN A 12 28.85 -9.09 2.83
C GLN A 12 27.84 -8.10 2.19
N THR A 13 28.05 -7.73 0.91
CA THR A 13 27.04 -6.93 0.21
C THR A 13 25.84 -7.81 -0.13
N ALA A 14 24.65 -7.30 0.16
CA ALA A 14 23.39 -7.97 -0.12
C ALA A 14 23.28 -8.47 -1.58
N PHE A 15 23.91 -7.78 -2.52
CA PHE A 15 23.83 -8.08 -3.95
C PHE A 15 24.26 -9.50 -4.38
N PHE A 16 25.14 -10.18 -3.65
CA PHE A 16 25.59 -11.52 -4.01
C PHE A 16 24.74 -12.65 -3.41
N ASN A 17 23.88 -12.31 -2.44
CA ASN A 17 23.04 -13.26 -1.72
C ASN A 17 21.56 -13.17 -2.11
N LEU A 18 21.23 -12.37 -3.14
CA LEU A 18 19.85 -12.17 -3.59
C LEU A 18 19.41 -13.29 -4.54
N ASP A 19 18.16 -13.69 -4.40
CA ASP A 19 17.49 -14.56 -5.34
C ASP A 19 17.20 -13.84 -6.67
N TRP A 20 17.08 -14.61 -7.76
CA TRP A 20 16.72 -14.05 -9.08
C TRP A 20 15.46 -13.17 -9.04
N GLY A 21 14.48 -13.55 -8.21
CA GLY A 21 13.25 -12.78 -8.00
C GLY A 21 13.52 -11.37 -7.50
N ASN A 22 14.48 -11.19 -6.59
CA ASN A 22 14.82 -9.88 -6.04
C ASN A 22 15.42 -8.95 -7.12
N TYR A 23 16.25 -9.47 -8.02
CA TYR A 23 16.79 -8.67 -9.13
C TYR A 23 15.69 -8.19 -10.08
N VAL A 24 14.72 -9.04 -10.40
CA VAL A 24 13.55 -8.65 -11.20
C VAL A 24 12.74 -7.57 -10.48
N MET A 25 12.49 -7.74 -9.18
CA MET A 25 11.73 -6.75 -8.41
C MET A 25 12.47 -5.43 -8.21
N ILE A 26 13.80 -5.44 -8.11
CA ILE A 26 14.61 -4.22 -8.13
C ILE A 26 14.46 -3.47 -9.46
N ALA A 27 14.49 -4.20 -10.58
CA ALA A 27 14.28 -3.58 -11.90
C ALA A 27 12.86 -2.98 -12.02
N VAL A 28 11.84 -3.67 -11.53
CA VAL A 28 10.45 -3.18 -11.48
C VAL A 28 10.34 -1.94 -10.58
N ALA A 29 10.97 -1.95 -9.40
CA ALA A 29 10.99 -0.81 -8.50
C ALA A 29 11.66 0.42 -9.14
N CYS A 30 12.80 0.23 -9.81
CA CYS A 30 13.47 1.30 -10.57
C CYS A 30 12.58 1.83 -11.71
N PHE A 31 11.85 0.97 -12.39
CA PHE A 31 10.90 1.37 -13.42
C PHE A 31 9.76 2.22 -12.85
N PHE A 32 9.20 1.84 -11.70
CA PHE A 32 8.17 2.63 -11.03
C PHE A 32 8.71 3.98 -10.53
N LEU A 33 9.93 4.03 -10.01
CA LEU A 33 10.58 5.30 -9.67
C LEU A 33 10.76 6.19 -10.90
N TYR A 34 11.17 5.61 -12.03
CA TYR A 34 11.26 6.35 -13.28
C TYR A 34 9.91 6.92 -13.74
N LEU A 35 8.84 6.14 -13.67
CA LEU A 35 7.48 6.60 -14.00
C LEU A 35 7.02 7.71 -13.06
N ALA A 36 7.25 7.56 -11.76
CA ALA A 36 6.84 8.53 -10.77
C ALA A 36 7.57 9.88 -10.92
N ILE A 37 8.89 9.83 -11.18
CA ILE A 37 9.72 11.03 -11.23
C ILE A 37 9.70 11.69 -12.62
N LYS A 38 9.77 10.88 -13.69
CA LYS A 38 9.89 11.40 -15.06
C LYS A 38 8.53 11.73 -15.69
N HIS A 39 7.52 10.92 -15.40
CA HIS A 39 6.19 11.04 -15.98
C HIS A 39 5.16 11.58 -14.98
N GLU A 40 5.60 11.94 -13.76
CA GLU A 40 4.77 12.53 -12.71
C GLU A 40 3.51 11.71 -12.35
N PHE A 41 3.57 10.37 -12.54
CA PHE A 41 2.50 9.47 -12.15
C PHE A 41 2.38 9.36 -10.63
N GLU A 42 1.51 10.15 -10.04
CA GLU A 42 1.25 10.20 -8.58
C GLU A 42 2.52 10.08 -7.72
N PRO A 43 3.48 11.03 -7.84
CA PRO A 43 4.79 10.90 -7.20
C PRO A 43 4.69 10.76 -5.68
N LEU A 44 3.69 11.37 -5.04
CA LEU A 44 3.47 11.30 -3.60
C LEU A 44 3.14 9.89 -3.11
N LEU A 45 2.54 9.06 -3.95
CA LEU A 45 2.19 7.68 -3.62
C LEU A 45 3.21 6.69 -4.20
N LEU A 46 3.56 6.83 -5.48
CA LEU A 46 4.36 5.84 -6.20
C LEU A 46 5.82 5.84 -5.78
N VAL A 47 6.39 7.02 -5.42
CA VAL A 47 7.79 7.10 -4.96
C VAL A 47 8.00 6.33 -3.65
N PRO A 48 7.21 6.53 -2.57
CA PRO A 48 7.37 5.76 -1.35
C PRO A 48 7.16 4.25 -1.55
N ILE A 49 6.18 3.85 -2.36
CA ILE A 49 5.91 2.43 -2.67
C ILE A 49 7.10 1.80 -3.38
N ALA A 50 7.58 2.43 -4.45
CA ALA A 50 8.70 1.93 -5.24
C ALA A 50 10.01 1.92 -4.43
N PHE A 51 10.22 2.92 -3.58
CA PHE A 51 11.37 2.98 -2.68
C PHE A 51 11.33 1.89 -1.62
N GLY A 52 10.17 1.64 -1.00
CA GLY A 52 9.98 0.54 -0.06
C GLY A 52 10.23 -0.82 -0.72
N MET A 53 9.70 -1.03 -1.94
CA MET A 53 9.95 -2.22 -2.74
C MET A 53 11.45 -2.39 -3.04
N LEU A 54 12.15 -1.31 -3.37
CA LEU A 54 13.58 -1.32 -3.62
C LEU A 54 14.37 -1.76 -2.37
N LEU A 55 14.06 -1.16 -1.21
CA LEU A 55 14.73 -1.47 0.06
C LEU A 55 14.57 -2.94 0.45
N VAL A 56 13.34 -3.47 0.41
CA VAL A 56 13.06 -4.87 0.79
C VAL A 56 13.75 -5.85 -0.14
N ASN A 57 13.85 -5.54 -1.43
CA ASN A 57 14.50 -6.43 -2.39
C ASN A 57 16.03 -6.31 -2.41
N ILE A 58 16.60 -5.18 -2.00
CA ILE A 58 18.07 -5.04 -1.81
C ILE A 58 18.51 -5.69 -0.49
N TYR A 59 17.71 -5.52 0.56
CA TYR A 59 18.02 -6.03 1.90
C TYR A 59 16.81 -6.73 2.52
N PRO A 60 16.55 -8.02 2.18
CA PRO A 60 15.37 -8.74 2.67
C PRO A 60 15.29 -8.85 4.20
N ASP A 61 16.43 -8.85 4.90
CA ASP A 61 16.47 -8.95 6.36
C ASP A 61 15.81 -7.76 7.07
N ILE A 62 15.54 -6.66 6.34
CA ILE A 62 14.78 -5.52 6.90
C ILE A 62 13.35 -5.91 7.27
N MET A 63 12.83 -7.02 6.69
CA MET A 63 11.51 -7.61 6.99
C MET A 63 11.59 -8.85 7.88
N ALA A 64 12.81 -9.26 8.30
CA ALA A 64 13.00 -10.48 9.08
C ALA A 64 12.28 -10.40 10.43
N GLU A 65 11.65 -11.49 10.81
CA GLU A 65 11.06 -11.64 12.15
C GLU A 65 12.15 -11.71 13.24
N PRO A 66 11.88 -11.26 14.48
CA PRO A 66 12.77 -11.49 15.59
C PRO A 66 12.95 -13.00 15.81
N TYR A 67 14.18 -13.44 15.98
CA TYR A 67 14.49 -14.85 16.22
C TYR A 67 15.46 -15.04 17.37
N THR A 68 15.38 -16.20 18.03
CA THR A 68 16.30 -16.57 19.08
C THR A 68 17.28 -17.58 18.51
N ASP A 69 18.58 -17.29 18.62
CA ASP A 69 19.63 -18.17 18.14
C ASP A 69 19.72 -19.47 18.99
N VAL A 70 20.39 -20.49 18.46
CA VAL A 70 20.65 -21.77 19.14
C VAL A 70 21.36 -21.58 20.49
N GLN A 71 22.06 -20.46 20.66
CA GLN A 71 22.74 -20.05 21.89
C GLN A 71 21.83 -19.33 22.91
N GLY A 72 20.52 -19.14 22.59
CA GLY A 72 19.58 -18.44 23.44
C GLY A 72 19.69 -16.91 23.38
N LEU A 73 20.41 -16.37 22.39
CA LEU A 73 20.51 -14.92 22.16
C LEU A 73 19.33 -14.43 21.31
N GLU A 74 18.62 -13.42 21.80
CA GLU A 74 17.52 -12.81 21.06
C GLU A 74 18.06 -11.81 20.03
N HIS A 75 17.72 -12.03 18.76
CA HIS A 75 17.98 -11.10 17.66
C HIS A 75 16.73 -10.28 17.37
N ALA A 76 16.88 -8.96 17.38
CA ALA A 76 15.80 -8.05 17.03
C ALA A 76 15.38 -8.26 15.54
N GLY A 77 14.11 -8.14 15.27
CA GLY A 77 13.58 -8.17 13.89
C GLY A 77 14.04 -6.95 13.08
N GLY A 78 13.83 -7.03 11.76
CA GLY A 78 14.08 -5.94 10.86
C GLY A 78 13.16 -4.73 11.13
N LEU A 79 13.60 -3.54 10.72
CA LEU A 79 12.84 -2.31 10.94
C LEU A 79 11.43 -2.37 10.32
N PHE A 80 11.30 -2.89 9.11
CA PHE A 80 10.01 -2.96 8.41
C PHE A 80 9.10 -4.03 9.01
N TYR A 81 9.64 -5.06 9.64
CA TYR A 81 8.82 -6.00 10.41
C TYR A 81 8.03 -5.30 11.50
N TYR A 82 8.65 -4.39 12.27
CA TYR A 82 7.94 -3.64 13.30
C TYR A 82 6.88 -2.69 12.72
N PHE A 83 7.17 -2.02 11.60
CA PHE A 83 6.15 -1.20 10.92
C PHE A 83 4.99 -2.06 10.42
N PHE A 84 5.27 -3.23 9.87
CA PHE A 84 4.23 -4.16 9.43
C PHE A 84 3.39 -4.66 10.61
N THR A 85 4.01 -4.97 11.75
CA THR A 85 3.30 -5.35 12.98
C THR A 85 2.40 -4.22 13.49
N LEU A 86 2.85 -2.98 13.44
CA LEU A 86 2.03 -1.81 13.79
C LEU A 86 0.85 -1.63 12.82
N ASP A 87 1.02 -1.99 11.55
CA ASP A 87 -0.06 -2.01 10.56
C ASP A 87 -1.08 -3.11 10.88
N GLU A 88 -0.64 -4.34 11.18
CA GLU A 88 -1.51 -5.44 11.59
C GLU A 88 -2.32 -5.11 12.85
N TRP A 89 -1.72 -4.42 13.81
CA TRP A 89 -2.40 -3.96 15.02
C TRP A 89 -3.34 -2.78 14.78
N SER A 90 -3.44 -2.28 13.55
CA SER A 90 -4.27 -1.14 13.14
C SER A 90 -3.85 0.20 13.78
N ILE A 91 -2.64 0.29 14.31
CA ILE A 91 -2.09 1.52 14.89
C ILE A 91 -1.70 2.47 13.77
N LEU A 92 -0.92 1.99 12.78
CA LEU A 92 -0.49 2.81 11.64
C LEU A 92 -1.65 3.36 10.83
N PRO A 93 -2.64 2.57 10.40
CA PRO A 93 -3.80 3.09 9.67
C PRO A 93 -4.54 4.19 10.45
N SER A 94 -4.72 4.00 11.76
CA SER A 94 -5.38 5.00 12.60
C SER A 94 -4.59 6.32 12.66
N LEU A 95 -3.26 6.26 12.75
CA LEU A 95 -2.39 7.44 12.71
C LEU A 95 -2.40 8.12 11.35
N ILE A 96 -2.43 7.35 10.25
CA ILE A 96 -2.52 7.88 8.89
C ILE A 96 -3.83 8.64 8.71
N PHE A 97 -4.97 8.06 9.11
CA PHE A 97 -6.27 8.73 9.03
C PHE A 97 -6.31 10.00 9.89
N MET A 98 -5.72 9.98 11.08
CA MET A 98 -5.60 11.16 11.92
C MET A 98 -4.77 12.24 11.23
N GLY A 99 -3.65 11.88 10.60
CA GLY A 99 -2.79 12.80 9.85
C GLY A 99 -3.50 13.41 8.64
N VAL A 100 -4.17 12.59 7.84
CA VAL A 100 -4.99 13.05 6.69
C VAL A 100 -6.09 13.98 7.17
N GLY A 101 -6.81 13.60 8.25
CA GLY A 101 -7.85 14.47 8.83
C GLY A 101 -7.33 15.81 9.32
N ALA A 102 -6.12 15.84 9.90
CA ALA A 102 -5.49 17.09 10.35
C ALA A 102 -5.04 17.99 9.20
N MET A 103 -4.71 17.41 8.03
CA MET A 103 -4.28 18.15 6.83
C MET A 103 -5.44 18.57 5.93
N THR A 104 -6.64 18.01 6.15
CA THR A 104 -7.81 18.27 5.31
C THR A 104 -8.32 19.68 5.52
N ASP A 105 -8.46 20.45 4.45
CA ASP A 105 -9.12 21.76 4.47
C ASP A 105 -10.64 21.56 4.38
N PHE A 106 -11.34 21.82 5.48
CA PHE A 106 -12.79 21.74 5.56
C PHE A 106 -13.49 23.03 5.09
N GLY A 107 -12.74 24.07 4.72
CA GLY A 107 -13.28 25.34 4.27
C GLY A 107 -14.29 25.22 3.12
N PRO A 108 -13.98 24.53 2.01
CA PRO A 108 -14.90 24.32 0.89
C PRO A 108 -16.18 23.58 1.29
N LEU A 109 -16.06 22.59 2.19
CA LEU A 109 -17.19 21.81 2.67
C LEU A 109 -18.15 22.65 3.54
N ILE A 110 -17.61 23.53 4.38
CA ILE A 110 -18.39 24.44 5.22
C ILE A 110 -19.05 25.51 4.35
N ALA A 111 -18.37 26.01 3.33
CA ALA A 111 -18.87 27.00 2.40
C ALA A 111 -20.03 26.47 1.54
N ASN A 112 -20.01 25.18 1.19
CA ASN A 112 -21.02 24.53 0.38
C ASN A 112 -21.54 23.23 1.02
N PRO A 113 -22.53 23.31 1.94
CA PRO A 113 -23.02 22.13 2.67
C PRO A 113 -23.66 21.06 1.78
N ILE A 114 -24.01 21.37 0.52
CA ILE A 114 -24.56 20.41 -0.44
C ILE A 114 -23.53 19.32 -0.74
N SER A 115 -22.25 19.60 -0.61
CA SER A 115 -21.16 18.62 -0.78
C SER A 115 -21.27 17.42 0.18
N PHE A 116 -21.92 17.56 1.33
CA PHE A 116 -22.25 16.44 2.21
C PHE A 116 -23.15 15.39 1.55
N ILE A 117 -24.06 15.82 0.67
CA ILE A 117 -24.95 14.91 -0.05
C ILE A 117 -24.16 14.04 -1.02
N MET A 118 -23.10 14.56 -1.63
CA MET A 118 -22.20 13.77 -2.48
C MET A 118 -21.49 12.67 -1.69
N GLY A 119 -21.00 12.98 -0.49
CA GLY A 119 -20.42 11.98 0.42
C GLY A 119 -21.44 10.91 0.82
N ALA A 120 -22.68 11.30 1.11
CA ALA A 120 -23.76 10.36 1.41
C ALA A 120 -24.09 9.46 0.21
N ALA A 121 -24.08 10.00 -1.01
CA ALA A 121 -24.29 9.24 -2.24
C ALA A 121 -23.16 8.22 -2.48
N ALA A 122 -21.91 8.58 -2.21
CA ALA A 122 -20.77 7.66 -2.28
C ALA A 122 -20.94 6.51 -1.29
N GLN A 123 -21.33 6.78 -0.04
CA GLN A 123 -21.63 5.73 0.94
C GLN A 123 -22.76 4.81 0.49
N LEU A 124 -23.83 5.35 -0.08
CA LEU A 124 -24.91 4.54 -0.65
C LEU A 124 -24.38 3.61 -1.74
N GLY A 125 -23.47 4.09 -2.59
CA GLY A 125 -22.83 3.30 -3.63
C GLY A 125 -22.05 2.10 -3.07
N ILE A 126 -21.32 2.28 -1.96
CA ILE A 126 -20.61 1.20 -1.27
C ILE A 126 -21.60 0.13 -0.78
N TYR A 127 -22.70 0.54 -0.13
CA TYR A 127 -23.73 -0.41 0.33
C TYR A 127 -24.40 -1.15 -0.83
N LEU A 128 -24.72 -0.45 -1.92
CA LEU A 128 -25.29 -1.10 -3.10
C LEU A 128 -24.32 -2.11 -3.70
N ALA A 129 -23.05 -1.77 -3.82
CA ALA A 129 -22.02 -2.69 -4.32
C ALA A 129 -21.89 -3.94 -3.42
N TYR A 130 -22.00 -3.78 -2.08
CA TYR A 130 -22.02 -4.90 -1.15
C TYR A 130 -23.19 -5.86 -1.43
N PHE A 131 -24.41 -5.33 -1.55
CA PHE A 131 -25.59 -6.15 -1.83
C PHE A 131 -25.51 -6.82 -3.21
N PHE A 132 -25.01 -6.12 -4.22
CA PHE A 132 -24.79 -6.71 -5.55
C PHE A 132 -23.77 -7.85 -5.49
N ALA A 133 -22.68 -7.69 -4.76
CA ALA A 133 -21.69 -8.75 -4.60
C ALA A 133 -22.29 -9.98 -3.90
N ILE A 134 -23.10 -9.81 -2.85
CA ILE A 134 -23.84 -10.90 -2.21
C ILE A 134 -24.78 -11.58 -3.20
N PHE A 135 -25.51 -10.80 -4.00
CA PHE A 135 -26.43 -11.35 -5.01
C PHE A 135 -25.70 -12.15 -6.10
N MET A 136 -24.46 -11.76 -6.45
CA MET A 136 -23.59 -12.49 -7.37
C MET A 136 -23.00 -13.78 -6.77
N GLY A 137 -23.22 -14.04 -5.47
CA GLY A 137 -22.79 -15.27 -4.81
C GLY A 137 -21.46 -15.17 -4.04
N PHE A 138 -20.89 -13.98 -3.90
CA PHE A 138 -19.73 -13.77 -3.03
C PHE A 138 -20.12 -13.91 -1.55
N ASN A 139 -19.18 -14.38 -0.72
CA ASN A 139 -19.44 -14.42 0.71
C ASN A 139 -19.39 -13.00 1.32
N GLY A 140 -19.93 -12.82 2.55
CA GLY A 140 -20.03 -11.50 3.16
C GLY A 140 -18.70 -10.77 3.36
N ARG A 141 -17.59 -11.50 3.55
CA ARG A 141 -16.25 -10.89 3.68
C ARG A 141 -15.70 -10.45 2.33
N GLU A 142 -15.88 -11.26 1.30
CA GLU A 142 -15.52 -10.90 -0.09
C GLU A 142 -16.35 -9.73 -0.58
N ALA A 143 -17.65 -9.74 -0.33
CA ALA A 143 -18.55 -8.65 -0.68
C ALA A 143 -18.15 -7.32 -0.02
N ALA A 144 -17.76 -7.37 1.26
CA ALA A 144 -17.24 -6.19 1.96
C ALA A 144 -15.93 -5.68 1.35
N ALA A 145 -15.02 -6.61 1.00
CA ALA A 145 -13.77 -6.28 0.34
C ALA A 145 -13.98 -5.65 -1.05
N ILE A 146 -14.95 -6.15 -1.83
CA ILE A 146 -15.31 -5.60 -3.15
C ILE A 146 -15.96 -4.23 -3.01
N SER A 147 -16.88 -4.07 -2.05
CA SER A 147 -17.66 -2.84 -1.91
C SER A 147 -16.82 -1.61 -1.54
N ILE A 148 -15.72 -1.81 -0.80
CA ILE A 148 -14.85 -0.72 -0.36
C ILE A 148 -14.14 0.02 -1.51
N ILE A 149 -14.05 -0.60 -2.70
CA ILE A 149 -13.54 0.04 -3.91
C ILE A 149 -14.28 1.36 -4.19
N GLY A 150 -15.60 1.38 -3.93
CA GLY A 150 -16.43 2.57 -4.09
C GLY A 150 -16.07 3.74 -3.17
N GLY A 151 -15.25 3.51 -2.13
CA GLY A 151 -14.70 4.56 -1.27
C GLY A 151 -13.57 5.36 -1.91
N ALA A 152 -13.08 4.93 -3.08
CA ALA A 152 -11.97 5.57 -3.80
C ALA A 152 -10.70 5.75 -2.96
N ASP A 153 -10.40 4.78 -2.10
CA ASP A 153 -9.26 4.78 -1.20
C ASP A 153 -8.50 3.45 -1.29
N GLY A 154 -7.39 3.45 -2.03
CA GLY A 154 -6.55 2.29 -2.25
C GLY A 154 -5.97 1.69 -0.97
N PRO A 155 -5.30 2.50 -0.12
CA PRO A 155 -4.75 2.05 1.15
C PRO A 155 -5.80 1.41 2.09
N THR A 156 -6.98 2.02 2.23
CA THR A 156 -8.08 1.47 3.03
C THR A 156 -8.58 0.13 2.49
N SER A 157 -8.63 -0.02 1.16
CA SER A 157 -9.02 -1.28 0.52
C SER A 157 -8.05 -2.41 0.86
N ILE A 158 -6.75 -2.16 0.80
CA ILE A 158 -5.71 -3.14 1.16
C ILE A 158 -5.79 -3.48 2.65
N PHE A 159 -5.93 -2.48 3.51
CA PHE A 159 -6.08 -2.69 4.95
C PHE A 159 -7.29 -3.56 5.29
N LEU A 160 -8.45 -3.26 4.70
CA LEU A 160 -9.67 -4.03 4.95
C LEU A 160 -9.54 -5.47 4.48
N LEU A 161 -8.90 -5.72 3.32
CA LEU A 161 -8.63 -7.06 2.82
C LEU A 161 -7.80 -7.89 3.80
N ASN A 162 -6.75 -7.32 4.36
CA ASN A 162 -5.94 -7.96 5.37
C ASN A 162 -6.76 -8.29 6.63
N LYS A 163 -7.55 -7.34 7.12
CA LYS A 163 -8.43 -7.54 8.29
C LYS A 163 -9.50 -8.60 8.09
N LEU A 164 -10.04 -8.72 6.87
CA LEU A 164 -11.05 -9.71 6.52
C LEU A 164 -10.45 -11.09 6.17
N GLY A 165 -9.11 -11.19 6.06
CA GLY A 165 -8.41 -12.40 5.67
C GLY A 165 -8.66 -12.80 4.22
N GLN A 166 -8.91 -11.83 3.33
CA GLN A 166 -9.22 -12.05 1.91
C GLN A 166 -8.03 -11.71 1.01
N GLN A 167 -6.84 -12.14 1.39
CA GLN A 167 -5.58 -11.82 0.70
C GLN A 167 -5.55 -12.26 -0.78
N HIS A 168 -6.31 -13.30 -1.15
CA HIS A 168 -6.41 -13.77 -2.53
C HIS A 168 -7.07 -12.75 -3.49
N LEU A 169 -7.88 -11.82 -2.95
CA LEU A 169 -8.49 -10.73 -3.71
C LEU A 169 -7.65 -9.44 -3.72
N MET A 170 -6.49 -9.43 -3.04
CA MET A 170 -5.69 -8.21 -2.87
C MET A 170 -5.26 -7.60 -4.20
N GLY A 171 -4.74 -8.40 -5.12
CA GLY A 171 -4.30 -7.92 -6.43
C GLY A 171 -5.43 -7.26 -7.24
N PRO A 172 -6.52 -7.98 -7.53
CA PRO A 172 -7.64 -7.42 -8.28
C PRO A 172 -8.28 -6.19 -7.62
N ILE A 173 -8.48 -6.21 -6.30
CA ILE A 173 -9.11 -5.09 -5.59
C ILE A 173 -8.19 -3.88 -5.50
N ALA A 174 -6.89 -4.07 -5.27
CA ALA A 174 -5.92 -2.97 -5.30
C ALA A 174 -5.91 -2.28 -6.67
N VAL A 175 -5.79 -3.04 -7.75
CA VAL A 175 -5.83 -2.49 -9.12
C VAL A 175 -7.14 -1.75 -9.37
N ALA A 176 -8.28 -2.31 -8.99
CA ALA A 176 -9.59 -1.68 -9.18
C ALA A 176 -9.72 -0.39 -8.37
N ALA A 177 -9.31 -0.38 -7.09
CA ALA A 177 -9.38 0.78 -6.22
C ALA A 177 -8.49 1.93 -6.73
N TYR A 178 -7.24 1.63 -7.09
CA TYR A 178 -6.34 2.65 -7.66
C TYR A 178 -6.80 3.16 -9.02
N SER A 179 -7.33 2.28 -9.88
CA SER A 179 -7.90 2.71 -11.18
C SER A 179 -9.11 3.61 -10.99
N TYR A 180 -9.94 3.36 -9.97
CA TYR A 180 -11.11 4.19 -9.67
C TYR A 180 -10.70 5.59 -9.17
N ILE A 181 -9.66 5.68 -8.34
CA ILE A 181 -9.08 6.97 -7.93
C ILE A 181 -8.60 7.75 -9.16
N CYS A 182 -7.85 7.12 -10.07
CA CYS A 182 -7.38 7.77 -11.29
C CYS A 182 -8.53 8.29 -12.17
N LEU A 183 -9.64 7.54 -12.26
CA LEU A 183 -10.82 7.98 -13.02
C LEU A 183 -11.46 9.23 -12.42
N LEU A 184 -11.51 9.35 -11.09
CA LEU A 184 -12.02 10.55 -10.43
C LEU A 184 -11.12 11.76 -10.68
N TYR A 185 -9.80 11.58 -10.61
CA TYR A 185 -8.83 12.65 -10.90
C TYR A 185 -8.91 13.15 -12.34
N THR A 186 -9.08 12.24 -13.31
CA THR A 186 -9.20 12.62 -14.72
C THR A 186 -10.52 13.31 -15.05
N SER A 187 -11.61 13.00 -14.36
CA SER A 187 -12.89 13.68 -14.54
C SER A 187 -12.84 15.10 -13.97
N ASP A 188 -12.23 15.33 -12.80
CA ASP A 188 -12.03 16.67 -12.22
C ASP A 188 -11.18 17.56 -13.14
N ALA A 189 -10.10 17.02 -13.72
CA ALA A 189 -9.27 17.77 -14.67
C ALA A 189 -10.00 18.12 -15.98
N ALA A 190 -11.04 17.38 -16.36
CA ALA A 190 -11.84 17.67 -17.54
C ALA A 190 -12.88 18.79 -17.30
N ASP A 191 -13.30 19.00 -16.06
CA ASP A 191 -14.24 20.05 -15.68
C ASP A 191 -13.57 21.44 -15.48
N GLU A 192 -12.23 21.47 -15.39
CA GLU A 192 -11.42 22.70 -15.29
C GLU A 192 -10.99 23.27 -16.67
N LEU A 193 -11.33 22.62 -17.79
CA LEU A 193 -11.05 23.07 -19.16
C LEU A 193 -12.32 23.62 -19.86
#